data_deb09cd4ef0bfe40b476802780b4f67f
#
_entry.id   deb09cd4ef0bfe40b476802780b4f67f
#
_cell.length_a   1.000
_cell.length_b   1.000
_cell.length_c   1.000
_cell.angle_alpha   90.00
_cell.angle_beta   90.00
_cell.angle_gamma   90.00
#
_symmetry.space_group_name_H-M   'P 1'
#
loop_
_entity.id
_entity.type
_entity.pdbx_description
1 polymer ?
#
loop_
_entity_poly.entity_id
_entity_poly.type
_entity_poly.pdbx_seq_one_letter_code
_entity_poly.pdbx_strand_id
1 'polypeptide(L)'
;DEAVDTFYSCTLCQSFAPNHVCIITPERSGLCGAYNWLDGKAAFQINPTGPNQPVKKGPAIDAFKGQWKDINEFVCAHSHKSLEIFNLYSFIEFPMTSCGCFECISCVLPSTNGVMTVYRAYPGMTPSCMKFSTLAGTVGGGVQTPGFIGHSKLYIESRKFISAEGGARRIVWMNRELKEAMEPALRGI
;
A
#
# COMPACT_ATOMS: atom_id res chain seq x y z
N ASP A 1 -6.98 10.19 -7.38
CA ASP A 1 -7.87 9.00 -7.32
C ASP A 1 -9.34 9.36 -7.55
N GLU A 2 -9.75 10.57 -7.21
CA GLU A 2 -11.14 11.04 -7.40
C GLU A 2 -11.53 11.18 -8.88
N ALA A 3 -10.57 11.47 -9.74
CA ALA A 3 -10.80 11.74 -11.16
C ALA A 3 -11.10 10.48 -12.00
N VAL A 4 -11.00 9.29 -11.43
CA VAL A 4 -11.23 8.03 -12.15
C VAL A 4 -12.23 7.13 -11.43
N ASP A 5 -13.03 6.39 -12.20
CA ASP A 5 -13.98 5.42 -11.66
C ASP A 5 -13.42 4.00 -11.59
N THR A 6 -12.28 3.77 -12.25
CA THR A 6 -11.69 2.45 -12.40
C THR A 6 -10.25 2.45 -11.94
N PHE A 7 -9.92 1.55 -11.01
CA PHE A 7 -8.57 1.18 -10.62
C PHE A 7 -8.14 -0.10 -11.35
N TYR A 8 -6.92 -0.56 -11.11
CA TYR A 8 -6.43 -1.83 -11.64
C TYR A 8 -5.95 -2.72 -10.51
N SER A 9 -6.25 -4.01 -10.61
CA SER A 9 -5.69 -5.00 -9.70
C SER A 9 -4.32 -5.47 -10.17
N CYS A 10 -3.59 -6.14 -9.28
CA CYS A 10 -2.49 -7.02 -9.64
C CYS A 10 -2.51 -8.24 -8.70
N THR A 11 -2.61 -9.42 -9.28
CA THR A 11 -2.61 -10.70 -8.56
C THR A 11 -1.36 -11.55 -8.87
N LEU A 12 -0.35 -10.96 -9.52
CA LEU A 12 0.85 -11.66 -9.96
C LEU A 12 1.58 -12.38 -8.83
N CYS A 13 1.57 -11.80 -7.61
CA CYS A 13 2.25 -12.34 -6.44
C CYS A 13 1.54 -13.53 -5.78
N GLN A 14 0.36 -13.93 -6.23
CA GLN A 14 -0.41 -15.03 -5.63
C GLN A 14 0.27 -16.40 -5.76
N SER A 15 1.29 -16.51 -6.62
CA SER A 15 2.11 -17.72 -6.71
C SER A 15 2.86 -18.07 -5.42
N PHE A 16 3.14 -17.08 -4.56
CA PHE A 16 3.80 -17.28 -3.26
C PHE A 16 3.09 -16.64 -2.07
N ALA A 17 2.16 -15.73 -2.30
CA ALA A 17 1.28 -15.13 -1.30
C ALA A 17 -0.18 -15.22 -1.79
N PRO A 18 -0.84 -16.39 -1.68
CA PRO A 18 -2.12 -16.67 -2.35
C PRO A 18 -3.24 -15.67 -2.05
N ASN A 19 -3.24 -15.06 -0.88
CA ASN A 19 -4.27 -14.11 -0.45
C ASN A 19 -3.96 -12.65 -0.85
N HIS A 20 -2.79 -12.40 -1.47
CA HIS A 20 -2.39 -11.04 -1.80
C HIS A 20 -3.11 -10.52 -3.04
N VAL A 21 -3.76 -9.35 -2.91
CA VAL A 21 -4.35 -8.59 -4.01
C VAL A 21 -3.87 -7.15 -3.91
N CYS A 22 -3.18 -6.68 -4.93
CA CYS A 22 -2.81 -5.26 -5.07
C CYS A 22 -3.94 -4.51 -5.78
N ILE A 23 -4.33 -3.37 -5.26
CA ILE A 23 -5.15 -2.37 -5.95
C ILE A 23 -4.26 -1.17 -6.28
N ILE A 24 -4.15 -0.87 -7.55
CA ILE A 24 -3.30 0.18 -8.12
C ILE A 24 -4.19 1.34 -8.54
N THR A 25 -3.92 2.52 -8.01
CA THR A 25 -4.66 3.74 -8.30
C THR A 25 -3.73 4.79 -8.94
N PRO A 26 -4.25 5.90 -9.49
CA PRO A 26 -3.41 6.99 -9.98
C PRO A 26 -2.39 7.50 -8.94
N GLU A 27 -2.77 7.52 -7.66
CA GLU A 27 -1.93 8.00 -6.56
C GLU A 27 -1.23 6.89 -5.77
N ARG A 28 -1.47 5.61 -6.09
CA ARG A 28 -0.88 4.47 -5.38
C ARG A 28 -0.46 3.38 -6.37
N SER A 29 0.84 3.28 -6.60
CA SER A 29 1.42 2.19 -7.38
C SER A 29 1.30 0.85 -6.66
N GLY A 30 1.55 -0.24 -7.37
CA GLY A 30 1.75 -1.55 -6.74
C GLY A 30 2.81 -1.47 -5.65
N LEU A 31 2.70 -2.31 -4.63
CA LEU A 31 3.59 -2.26 -3.44
C LEU A 31 5.06 -2.48 -3.78
N CYS A 32 5.34 -3.23 -4.84
CA CYS A 32 6.68 -3.47 -5.37
C CYS A 32 7.26 -2.29 -6.17
N GLY A 33 6.47 -1.25 -6.45
CA GLY A 33 6.87 -0.14 -7.31
C GLY A 33 6.92 -0.45 -8.80
N ALA A 34 6.64 -1.70 -9.22
CA ALA A 34 6.79 -2.12 -10.62
C ALA A 34 5.64 -1.70 -11.54
N TYR A 35 4.46 -1.45 -10.99
CA TYR A 35 3.28 -1.07 -11.75
C TYR A 35 2.65 0.19 -11.18
N ASN A 36 2.55 1.24 -11.99
CA ASN A 36 1.66 2.36 -11.73
C ASN A 36 0.28 2.12 -12.37
N TRP A 37 -0.64 3.08 -12.25
CA TRP A 37 -1.99 2.95 -12.77
C TRP A 37 -2.04 2.83 -14.31
N LEU A 38 -1.18 3.56 -15.01
CA LEU A 38 -1.09 3.49 -16.48
C LEU A 38 -0.50 2.16 -16.93
N ASP A 39 0.48 1.64 -16.19
CA ASP A 39 1.07 0.32 -16.45
C ASP A 39 0.02 -0.79 -16.27
N GLY A 40 -0.79 -0.72 -15.21
CA GLY A 40 -1.89 -1.65 -14.98
C GLY A 40 -2.92 -1.61 -16.11
N LYS A 41 -3.26 -0.40 -16.59
CA LYS A 41 -4.15 -0.21 -17.74
C LYS A 41 -3.56 -0.81 -19.01
N ALA A 42 -2.31 -0.52 -19.31
CA ALA A 42 -1.62 -1.05 -20.49
C ALA A 42 -1.48 -2.58 -20.43
N ALA A 43 -1.13 -3.13 -19.27
CA ALA A 43 -1.02 -4.57 -19.08
C ALA A 43 -2.35 -5.28 -19.33
N PHE A 44 -3.47 -4.73 -18.88
CA PHE A 44 -4.80 -5.25 -19.19
C PHE A 44 -5.12 -5.18 -20.69
N GLN A 45 -4.79 -4.07 -21.35
CA GLN A 45 -5.04 -3.92 -22.80
C GLN A 45 -4.25 -4.95 -23.62
N ILE A 46 -3.02 -5.27 -23.19
CA ILE A 46 -2.15 -6.25 -23.87
C ILE A 46 -2.61 -7.69 -23.57
N ASN A 47 -2.97 -7.96 -22.32
CA ASN A 47 -3.40 -9.27 -21.86
C ASN A 47 -4.66 -9.18 -20.99
N PRO A 48 -5.86 -9.19 -21.59
CA PRO A 48 -7.13 -9.04 -20.86
C PRO A 48 -7.44 -10.17 -19.87
N THR A 49 -6.77 -11.31 -19.97
CA THR A 49 -6.91 -12.43 -19.03
C THR A 49 -5.75 -12.51 -18.03
N GLY A 50 -4.88 -11.51 -18.03
CA GLY A 50 -3.70 -11.43 -17.16
C GLY A 50 -4.03 -11.01 -15.71
N PRO A 51 -2.99 -10.85 -14.89
CA PRO A 51 -3.13 -10.54 -13.47
C PRO A 51 -3.62 -9.11 -13.17
N ASN A 52 -3.59 -8.23 -14.17
CA ASN A 52 -4.05 -6.84 -14.04
C ASN A 52 -5.45 -6.70 -14.60
N GLN A 53 -6.45 -6.57 -13.74
CA GLN A 53 -7.84 -6.44 -14.14
C GLN A 53 -8.39 -5.06 -13.78
N PRO A 54 -9.28 -4.45 -14.59
CA PRO A 54 -9.96 -3.24 -14.22
C PRO A 54 -10.93 -3.53 -13.07
N VAL A 55 -10.92 -2.67 -12.06
CA VAL A 55 -11.79 -2.76 -10.89
C VAL A 55 -12.50 -1.43 -10.73
N LYS A 56 -13.83 -1.42 -10.91
CA LYS A 56 -14.64 -0.23 -10.64
C LYS A 56 -14.69 0.03 -9.15
N LYS A 57 -14.73 1.30 -8.77
CA LYS A 57 -14.86 1.67 -7.35
C LYS A 57 -16.20 1.26 -6.76
N GLY A 58 -17.29 1.45 -7.53
CA GLY A 58 -18.65 1.32 -7.02
C GLY A 58 -19.00 2.40 -5.98
N PRO A 59 -20.10 2.23 -5.25
CA PRO A 59 -20.51 3.16 -4.19
C PRO A 59 -19.44 3.30 -3.10
N ALA A 60 -19.20 4.53 -2.66
CA ALA A 60 -18.31 4.79 -1.53
C ALA A 60 -18.96 4.32 -0.23
N ILE A 61 -18.24 3.53 0.56
CA ILE A 61 -18.60 3.17 1.93
C ILE A 61 -17.94 4.18 2.88
N ASP A 62 -16.62 4.38 2.74
CA ASP A 62 -15.85 5.41 3.41
C ASP A 62 -14.77 5.93 2.44
N ALA A 63 -15.09 6.97 1.69
CA ALA A 63 -14.18 7.54 0.69
C ALA A 63 -12.90 8.10 1.31
N PHE A 64 -12.96 8.56 2.57
CA PHE A 64 -11.80 9.10 3.28
C PHE A 64 -10.76 8.02 3.59
N LYS A 65 -11.21 6.85 4.00
CA LYS A 65 -10.36 5.68 4.22
C LYS A 65 -10.02 4.92 2.93
N GLY A 66 -10.65 5.29 1.82
CA GLY A 66 -10.48 4.56 0.55
C GLY A 66 -11.20 3.22 0.53
N GLN A 67 -12.42 3.18 1.05
CA GLN A 67 -13.27 2.01 1.09
C GLN A 67 -14.44 2.16 0.11
N TRP A 68 -14.50 1.28 -0.89
CA TRP A 68 -15.57 1.22 -1.89
C TRP A 68 -16.12 -0.19 -2.00
N LYS A 69 -17.41 -0.27 -2.28
CA LYS A 69 -18.13 -1.54 -2.33
C LYS A 69 -17.51 -2.52 -3.32
N ASP A 70 -17.37 -2.11 -4.58
CA ASP A 70 -16.95 -3.05 -5.63
C ASP A 70 -15.45 -3.40 -5.49
N ILE A 71 -14.62 -2.50 -4.94
CA ILE A 71 -13.23 -2.80 -4.58
C ILE A 71 -13.17 -3.87 -3.50
N ASN A 72 -13.99 -3.74 -2.44
CA ASN A 72 -14.01 -4.74 -1.36
C ASN A 72 -14.51 -6.10 -1.86
N GLU A 73 -15.56 -6.12 -2.68
CA GLU A 73 -16.06 -7.36 -3.27
C GLU A 73 -15.00 -8.04 -4.16
N PHE A 74 -14.30 -7.24 -4.98
CA PHE A 74 -13.21 -7.76 -5.81
C PHE A 74 -12.08 -8.36 -4.97
N VAL A 75 -11.61 -7.61 -3.96
CA VAL A 75 -10.52 -8.05 -3.08
C VAL A 75 -10.94 -9.30 -2.29
N CYS A 76 -12.15 -9.34 -1.75
CA CYS A 76 -12.68 -10.51 -1.05
C CYS A 76 -12.68 -11.75 -1.95
N ALA A 77 -13.19 -11.61 -3.18
CA ALA A 77 -13.24 -12.72 -4.14
C ALA A 77 -11.85 -13.24 -4.52
N HIS A 78 -10.88 -12.33 -4.74
CA HIS A 78 -9.53 -12.68 -5.23
C HIS A 78 -8.53 -12.98 -4.11
N SER A 79 -8.87 -12.72 -2.86
CA SER A 79 -8.09 -13.11 -1.67
C SER A 79 -8.56 -14.43 -1.04
N HIS A 80 -9.28 -15.26 -1.79
CA HIS A 80 -9.87 -16.51 -1.28
C HIS A 80 -10.75 -16.27 -0.05
N LYS A 81 -11.48 -15.15 -0.01
CA LYS A 81 -12.35 -14.72 1.09
C LYS A 81 -11.62 -14.49 2.43
N SER A 82 -10.31 -14.30 2.40
CA SER A 82 -9.54 -13.97 3.61
C SER A 82 -9.68 -12.51 4.03
N LEU A 83 -10.15 -11.63 3.12
CA LEU A 83 -10.28 -10.19 3.31
C LEU A 83 -11.71 -9.77 2.99
N GLU A 84 -12.48 -9.45 4.03
CA GLU A 84 -13.86 -8.97 3.87
C GLU A 84 -13.92 -7.45 3.70
N ILE A 85 -13.03 -6.72 4.38
CA ILE A 85 -12.94 -5.26 4.36
C ILE A 85 -11.52 -4.85 3.99
N PHE A 86 -11.41 -3.85 3.13
CA PHE A 86 -10.15 -3.38 2.60
C PHE A 86 -10.18 -1.85 2.43
N ASN A 87 -9.24 -1.17 3.10
CA ASN A 87 -9.05 0.28 3.01
C ASN A 87 -7.76 0.59 2.25
N LEU A 88 -7.84 1.49 1.28
CA LEU A 88 -6.66 1.88 0.49
C LEU A 88 -5.79 2.95 1.18
N TYR A 89 -6.38 3.81 2.02
CA TYR A 89 -5.72 4.99 2.57
C TYR A 89 -5.54 4.95 4.09
N SER A 90 -5.99 3.88 4.74
CA SER A 90 -5.72 3.61 6.14
C SER A 90 -4.73 2.47 6.29
N PHE A 91 -3.83 2.55 7.26
CA PHE A 91 -2.97 1.44 7.66
C PHE A 91 -3.23 0.97 9.10
N ILE A 92 -4.12 1.63 9.82
CA ILE A 92 -4.58 1.20 11.14
C ILE A 92 -5.79 0.30 11.02
N GLU A 93 -6.74 0.67 10.15
CA GLU A 93 -7.97 -0.10 9.93
C GLU A 93 -7.94 -0.80 8.58
N PHE A 94 -8.02 -2.10 8.58
CA PHE A 94 -8.08 -2.94 7.37
C PHE A 94 -7.05 -2.53 6.29
N PRO A 95 -5.76 -2.49 6.63
CA PRO A 95 -4.73 -2.03 5.69
C PRO A 95 -4.67 -2.92 4.45
N MET A 96 -4.14 -2.38 3.36
CA MET A 96 -3.82 -3.15 2.18
C MET A 96 -2.86 -4.28 2.54
N THR A 97 -3.12 -5.48 2.00
CA THR A 97 -2.25 -6.64 2.21
C THR A 97 -0.90 -6.48 1.54
N SER A 98 0.07 -7.27 1.96
CA SER A 98 1.41 -7.30 1.40
C SER A 98 1.89 -8.73 1.14
N CYS A 99 2.58 -8.91 0.01
CA CYS A 99 3.22 -10.19 -0.33
C CYS A 99 4.67 -10.32 0.17
N GLY A 100 5.29 -9.24 0.63
CA GLY A 100 6.72 -9.16 0.95
C GLY A 100 7.57 -8.49 -0.15
N CYS A 101 7.00 -8.17 -1.29
CA CYS A 101 7.70 -7.52 -2.41
C CYS A 101 7.83 -6.00 -2.28
N PHE A 102 7.26 -5.40 -1.26
CA PHE A 102 7.24 -3.95 -1.04
C PHE A 102 8.63 -3.34 -0.88
N GLU A 103 8.75 -2.06 -1.26
CA GLU A 103 10.00 -1.30 -1.15
C GLU A 103 10.18 -0.70 0.24
N CYS A 104 9.09 -0.27 0.86
CA CYS A 104 9.07 0.39 2.15
C CYS A 104 8.07 -0.25 3.10
N ILE A 105 8.30 -0.07 4.39
CA ILE A 105 7.33 -0.38 5.44
C ILE A 105 7.10 0.89 6.25
N SER A 106 5.83 1.23 6.45
CA SER A 106 5.42 2.20 7.46
C SER A 106 4.75 1.50 8.63
N CYS A 107 5.07 1.92 9.85
CA CYS A 107 4.36 1.44 11.02
C CYS A 107 4.13 2.55 12.05
N VAL A 108 3.11 2.35 12.87
CA VAL A 108 2.80 3.25 13.99
C VAL A 108 3.89 3.17 15.06
N LEU A 109 4.27 4.33 15.59
CA LEU A 109 5.06 4.47 16.81
C LEU A 109 4.18 5.07 17.89
N PRO A 110 3.52 4.26 18.72
CA PRO A 110 2.54 4.76 19.69
C PRO A 110 3.10 5.78 20.69
N SER A 111 4.37 5.61 21.09
CA SER A 111 5.06 6.51 22.02
C SER A 111 5.20 7.95 21.52
N THR A 112 5.17 8.16 20.21
CA THR A 112 5.31 9.47 19.57
C THR A 112 4.01 9.92 18.90
N ASN A 113 2.97 9.09 18.94
CA ASN A 113 1.74 9.28 18.15
C ASN A 113 2.06 9.58 16.68
N GLY A 114 3.06 8.92 16.13
CA GLY A 114 3.60 9.14 14.79
C GLY A 114 3.81 7.85 14.02
N VAL A 115 4.37 8.01 12.85
CA VAL A 115 4.66 6.92 11.91
C VAL A 115 6.17 6.89 11.64
N MET A 116 6.75 5.72 11.65
CA MET A 116 8.05 5.51 11.04
C MET A 116 7.90 4.91 9.66
N THR A 117 8.82 5.27 8.74
CA THR A 117 8.91 4.69 7.40
C THR A 117 10.34 4.26 7.14
N VAL A 118 10.53 3.00 6.75
CA VAL A 118 11.85 2.43 6.49
C VAL A 118 11.92 1.81 5.10
N TYR A 119 13.02 2.06 4.40
CA TYR A 119 13.31 1.49 3.09
C TYR A 119 14.00 0.13 3.21
N ARG A 120 13.73 -0.79 2.31
CA ARG A 120 14.20 -2.19 2.35
C ARG A 120 15.71 -2.36 2.41
N ALA A 121 16.49 -1.44 1.85
CA ALA A 121 17.95 -1.51 1.87
C ALA A 121 18.58 -1.01 3.19
N TYR A 122 17.78 -0.49 4.13
CA TYR A 122 18.30 -0.03 5.41
C TYR A 122 18.74 -1.21 6.28
N PRO A 123 20.03 -1.31 6.62
CA PRO A 123 20.57 -2.47 7.36
C PRO A 123 20.41 -2.36 8.87
N GLY A 124 20.06 -1.16 9.36
CA GLY A 124 20.06 -0.83 10.79
C GLY A 124 18.80 -1.26 11.52
N MET A 125 18.83 -0.98 12.82
CA MET A 125 17.66 -1.14 13.70
C MET A 125 16.79 0.10 13.61
N THR A 126 15.47 -0.12 13.49
CA THR A 126 14.49 0.96 13.50
C THR A 126 14.09 1.37 14.93
N PRO A 127 13.38 2.50 15.13
CA PRO A 127 12.85 2.90 16.43
C PRO A 127 11.90 1.89 17.08
N SER A 128 11.31 0.99 16.31
CA SER A 128 10.50 -0.13 16.83
C SER A 128 11.35 -1.29 17.36
N CYS A 129 12.67 -1.14 17.45
CA CYS A 129 13.62 -2.19 17.83
C CYS A 129 13.60 -3.42 16.91
N MET A 130 13.19 -3.25 15.66
CA MET A 130 13.14 -4.30 14.64
C MET A 130 13.94 -3.89 13.40
N LYS A 131 14.58 -4.87 12.76
CA LYS A 131 15.16 -4.68 11.42
C LYS A 131 14.07 -4.74 10.36
N PHE A 132 14.37 -4.21 9.15
CA PHE A 132 13.43 -4.29 8.01
C PHE A 132 12.95 -5.72 7.76
N SER A 133 13.84 -6.71 7.81
CA SER A 133 13.48 -8.12 7.58
C SER A 133 12.45 -8.67 8.58
N THR A 134 12.56 -8.26 9.84
CA THR A 134 11.59 -8.64 10.89
C THR A 134 10.24 -7.95 10.65
N LEU A 135 10.25 -6.66 10.33
CA LEU A 135 9.04 -5.91 9.96
C LEU A 135 8.39 -6.51 8.71
N ALA A 136 9.19 -6.90 7.71
CA ALA A 136 8.69 -7.54 6.51
C ALA A 136 7.97 -8.87 6.80
N GLY A 137 8.45 -9.64 7.74
CA GLY A 137 7.77 -10.85 8.20
C GLY A 137 6.42 -10.57 8.90
N THR A 138 6.29 -9.40 9.53
CA THR A 138 5.04 -8.98 10.20
C THR A 138 3.94 -8.60 9.21
N VAL A 139 4.30 -7.97 8.08
CA VAL A 139 3.33 -7.46 7.10
C VAL A 139 3.24 -8.28 5.82
N GLY A 140 4.05 -9.31 5.68
CA GLY A 140 4.08 -10.16 4.48
C GLY A 140 3.02 -11.26 4.47
N GLY A 141 2.97 -12.01 3.36
CA GLY A 141 2.12 -13.20 3.25
C GLY A 141 0.67 -12.94 2.83
N GLY A 142 0.32 -11.74 2.43
CA GLY A 142 -1.04 -11.42 1.96
C GLY A 142 -2.07 -11.26 3.09
N VAL A 143 -1.61 -10.90 4.29
CA VAL A 143 -2.48 -10.64 5.45
C VAL A 143 -2.58 -9.15 5.74
N GLN A 144 -3.65 -8.76 6.44
CA GLN A 144 -3.80 -7.41 7.00
C GLN A 144 -3.18 -7.39 8.40
N THR A 145 -2.28 -6.44 8.63
CA THR A 145 -1.66 -6.23 9.95
C THR A 145 -1.90 -4.80 10.40
N PRO A 146 -2.90 -4.53 11.26
CA PRO A 146 -3.20 -3.19 11.72
C PRO A 146 -1.98 -2.48 12.31
N GLY A 147 -1.78 -1.23 11.92
CA GLY A 147 -0.63 -0.43 12.33
C GLY A 147 0.64 -0.63 11.51
N PHE A 148 0.63 -1.54 10.53
CA PHE A 148 1.75 -1.82 9.63
C PHE A 148 1.28 -1.86 8.19
N ILE A 149 2.06 -1.32 7.27
CA ILE A 149 1.79 -1.40 5.83
C ILE A 149 3.09 -1.47 5.03
N GLY A 150 3.13 -2.42 4.08
CA GLY A 150 4.11 -2.41 3.02
C GLY A 150 3.63 -1.54 1.86
N HIS A 151 4.53 -0.77 1.24
CA HIS A 151 4.18 0.10 0.12
C HIS A 151 5.39 0.39 -0.78
N SER A 152 5.14 1.02 -1.93
CA SER A 152 6.21 1.50 -2.80
C SER A 152 6.81 2.80 -2.25
N LYS A 153 8.05 3.09 -2.64
CA LYS A 153 8.70 4.35 -2.30
C LYS A 153 7.91 5.55 -2.84
N LEU A 154 7.42 5.47 -4.07
CA LEU A 154 6.65 6.54 -4.71
C LEU A 154 5.32 6.87 -4.00
N TYR A 155 4.74 5.91 -3.28
CA TYR A 155 3.50 6.16 -2.54
C TYR A 155 3.67 7.23 -1.45
N ILE A 156 4.87 7.41 -0.90
CA ILE A 156 5.15 8.44 0.11
C ILE A 156 4.87 9.86 -0.43
N GLU A 157 5.07 10.07 -1.74
CA GLU A 157 4.82 11.35 -2.40
C GLU A 157 3.34 11.64 -2.63
N SER A 158 2.49 10.63 -2.52
CA SER A 158 1.07 10.76 -2.78
C SER A 158 0.34 11.46 -1.64
N ARG A 159 -0.64 12.32 -1.99
CA ARG A 159 -1.59 12.88 -1.01
C ARG A 159 -2.44 11.81 -0.33
N LYS A 160 -2.50 10.62 -0.92
CA LYS A 160 -3.20 9.46 -0.35
C LYS A 160 -2.33 8.60 0.57
N PHE A 161 -1.06 8.94 0.73
CA PHE A 161 -0.18 8.21 1.65
C PHE A 161 -0.75 8.25 3.08
N ILE A 162 -1.30 7.11 3.54
CA ILE A 162 -1.92 6.97 4.86
C ILE A 162 -2.76 8.19 5.29
N SER A 163 -3.53 8.77 4.37
CA SER A 163 -4.22 10.05 4.58
C SER A 163 -5.23 10.02 5.72
N ALA A 164 -5.87 8.86 5.97
CA ALA A 164 -6.81 8.67 7.07
C ALA A 164 -6.14 8.82 8.45
N GLU A 165 -4.84 8.63 8.56
CA GLU A 165 -4.03 8.79 9.77
C GLU A 165 -3.18 10.06 9.77
N GLY A 166 -3.40 10.97 8.84
CA GLY A 166 -2.72 12.27 8.78
C GLY A 166 -1.59 12.40 7.77
N GLY A 167 -1.37 11.37 6.95
CA GLY A 167 -0.45 11.42 5.80
C GLY A 167 1.02 11.52 6.18
N ALA A 168 1.82 12.03 5.24
CA ALA A 168 3.27 12.17 5.38
C ALA A 168 3.66 13.07 6.58
N ARG A 169 2.80 13.99 6.99
CA ARG A 169 3.00 14.85 8.20
C ARG A 169 3.10 14.06 9.49
N ARG A 170 2.65 12.82 9.51
CA ARG A 170 2.74 11.94 10.68
C ARG A 170 4.07 11.20 10.77
N ILE A 171 4.94 11.29 9.75
CA ILE A 171 6.23 10.62 9.76
C ILE A 171 7.15 11.33 10.76
N VAL A 172 7.48 10.64 11.84
CA VAL A 172 8.40 11.12 12.89
C VAL A 172 9.80 10.53 12.75
N TRP A 173 9.93 9.49 11.94
CA TRP A 173 11.22 8.87 11.65
C TRP A 173 11.24 8.27 10.25
N MET A 174 12.37 8.46 9.57
CA MET A 174 12.67 7.86 8.26
C MET A 174 14.17 7.61 8.20
N ASN A 175 14.62 6.48 7.65
CA ASN A 175 16.05 6.27 7.46
C ASN A 175 16.62 7.32 6.49
N ARG A 176 17.88 7.71 6.72
CA ARG A 176 18.51 8.87 6.08
C ARG A 176 18.42 8.82 4.56
N GLU A 177 18.79 7.71 3.95
CA GLU A 177 18.83 7.55 2.48
C GLU A 177 17.44 7.72 1.86
N LEU A 178 16.39 7.22 2.54
CA LEU A 178 15.01 7.40 2.10
C LEU A 178 14.58 8.86 2.26
N LYS A 179 14.95 9.51 3.38
CA LYS A 179 14.66 10.92 3.62
C LYS A 179 15.28 11.81 2.55
N GLU A 180 16.55 11.61 2.23
CA GLU A 180 17.26 12.37 1.20
C GLU A 180 16.63 12.18 -0.18
N ALA A 181 16.23 10.95 -0.52
CA ALA A 181 15.55 10.65 -1.77
C ALA A 181 14.14 11.28 -1.86
N MET A 182 13.43 11.43 -0.74
CA MET A 182 12.07 11.96 -0.67
C MET A 182 12.01 13.46 -0.37
N GLU A 183 13.13 14.08 0.02
CA GLU A 183 13.15 15.48 0.44
C GLU A 183 12.51 16.45 -0.57
N PRO A 184 12.74 16.34 -1.90
CA PRO A 184 12.10 17.24 -2.85
C PRO A 184 10.57 17.17 -2.81
N ALA A 185 10.01 15.99 -2.65
CA ALA A 185 8.56 15.77 -2.60
C ALA A 185 7.96 16.18 -1.25
N LEU A 186 8.72 16.07 -0.15
CA LEU A 186 8.27 16.33 1.21
C LEU A 186 8.44 17.80 1.65
N ARG A 187 9.16 18.62 0.88
CA ARG A 187 9.44 20.04 1.25
C ARG A 187 8.21 20.92 1.40
N GLY A 188 7.07 20.54 0.88
CA GLY A 188 5.83 21.32 0.95
C GLY A 188 4.84 20.79 1.99
N ILE A 189 5.24 19.78 2.76
CA ILE A 189 4.41 19.09 3.74
C ILE A 189 4.88 19.43 5.15
#